data_48bacefab79b2168954a443a6a50e838
#
_entry.id   48bacefab79b2168954a443a6a50e838
#
_cell.length_a   1.000
_cell.length_b   1.000
_cell.length_c   1.000
_cell.angle_alpha   90.00
_cell.angle_beta   90.00
_cell.angle_gamma   90.00
#
_symmetry.space_group_name_H-M   'P 1'
#
loop_
_entity.id
_entity.type
_entity.pdbx_description
1 polymer ?
#
loop_
_entity_poly.entity_id
_entity_poly.type
_entity_poly.pdbx_seq_one_letter_code
_entity_poly.pdbx_strand_id
1 'polypeptide(L)'
;MMNEQLWHKLFAEKITKEYIGKLTGEEIPRIEGKVPEDLFIVGQLAPASTNMASYITSRVIINGIGVNFNIPVEDIPNAVLTVQPCGNWFYRVYPSYTEQCQATIRQYNKLFDRAYTTIGQFWSDTEVKEKIASVEGKKSNSYDIPLLQIYKRVSIEQECSALVFKVADLVDPENQMGIVDDLDPINQELFRQIQDIIAQKVLTDPHYYKYDVKSRITLGDLVTEEKWNAFLQREKKEVVNTVNWNMAVTGEFKVKNRILSIGLKLINKAEQVEGELLKKRHKDHVKISTIFNARLKVQLEGTKYIPIELSHFQDDYKYSKEQAALGFNCNIDFLELRETMDYIVTTNVPAFKQYRLKTNNDIPAHFIDLINSPVETLDTIHRGMLKVLTDWRRTQKEKSVVLSEKAKRQMRSEIDDFEIEIERFKLGIDLIRDYSIIRDAFVCMNQAFANSPKSYGGWRLFQIVYIVSVILDIASCEKKLPLPENIKAKSTFDAADVIYFPTGGGKTEAFLGTVVFNLFFDRIRGKKCGVTAILRYPLRLLAAQQASRVANILAQAELIRRQHPQMRSSDSFGLGYLCGEGNTPNKLSKYKLDEINSLS
;
A
#
# COMPACT_ATOMS: atom_id res chain seq x y z
N MET A 1 -6.29 -9.59 -33.10
CA MET A 1 -6.79 -9.92 -31.74
C MET A 1 -5.81 -9.38 -30.72
N MET A 2 -6.25 -8.51 -29.85
CA MET A 2 -5.42 -7.96 -28.77
C MET A 2 -5.10 -9.10 -27.78
N ASN A 3 -3.81 -9.28 -27.46
CA ASN A 3 -3.38 -10.36 -26.58
C ASN A 3 -4.05 -10.19 -25.20
N GLU A 4 -4.65 -11.25 -24.64
CA GLU A 4 -5.34 -11.28 -23.35
C GLU A 4 -4.48 -10.71 -22.21
N GLN A 5 -3.15 -10.89 -22.29
CA GLN A 5 -2.20 -10.32 -21.34
C GLN A 5 -2.11 -8.79 -21.42
N LEU A 6 -2.19 -8.22 -22.62
CA LEU A 6 -2.22 -6.78 -22.82
C LEU A 6 -3.52 -6.18 -22.27
N TRP A 7 -4.64 -6.88 -22.44
CA TRP A 7 -5.93 -6.49 -21.87
C TRP A 7 -5.90 -6.45 -20.35
N HIS A 8 -5.37 -7.49 -19.70
CA HIS A 8 -5.25 -7.52 -18.23
C HIS A 8 -4.34 -6.41 -17.71
N LYS A 9 -3.24 -6.12 -18.42
CA LYS A 9 -2.34 -5.03 -18.05
C LYS A 9 -3.04 -3.67 -18.14
N LEU A 10 -3.66 -3.36 -19.27
CA LEU A 10 -4.39 -2.10 -19.50
C LEU A 10 -5.56 -1.93 -18.51
N PHE A 11 -6.27 -3.00 -18.21
CA PHE A 11 -7.37 -2.99 -17.25
C PHE A 11 -6.86 -2.72 -15.82
N ALA A 12 -5.78 -3.38 -15.42
CA ALA A 12 -5.15 -3.14 -14.11
C ALA A 12 -4.62 -1.71 -13.99
N GLU A 13 -3.99 -1.18 -15.04
CA GLU A 13 -3.51 0.21 -15.08
C GLU A 13 -4.68 1.21 -14.99
N LYS A 14 -5.78 0.97 -15.70
CA LYS A 14 -6.97 1.82 -15.65
C LYS A 14 -7.61 1.83 -14.26
N ILE A 15 -7.79 0.66 -13.65
CA ILE A 15 -8.32 0.55 -12.28
C ILE A 15 -7.39 1.28 -11.30
N THR A 16 -6.08 1.05 -11.40
CA THR A 16 -5.11 1.70 -10.51
C THR A 16 -5.17 3.21 -10.65
N LYS A 17 -5.24 3.73 -11.90
CA LYS A 17 -5.36 5.17 -12.16
C LYS A 17 -6.65 5.74 -11.57
N GLU A 18 -7.78 5.07 -11.74
CA GLU A 18 -9.07 5.51 -11.19
C GLU A 18 -9.06 5.52 -9.65
N TYR A 19 -8.48 4.48 -9.01
CA TYR A 19 -8.34 4.46 -7.55
C TYR A 19 -7.40 5.55 -7.04
N ILE A 20 -6.25 5.75 -7.68
CA ILE A 20 -5.32 6.83 -7.32
C ILE A 20 -6.01 8.17 -7.50
N GLY A 21 -6.73 8.40 -8.59
CA GLY A 21 -7.48 9.62 -8.83
C GLY A 21 -8.49 9.94 -7.73
N LYS A 22 -9.19 8.93 -7.20
CA LYS A 22 -10.10 9.08 -6.04
C LYS A 22 -9.35 9.40 -4.75
N LEU A 23 -8.18 8.79 -4.54
CA LEU A 23 -7.37 8.98 -3.33
C LEU A 23 -6.56 10.29 -3.33
N THR A 24 -6.31 10.87 -4.50
CA THR A 24 -5.59 12.14 -4.69
C THR A 24 -6.51 13.32 -4.96
N GLY A 25 -7.76 13.09 -5.34
CA GLY A 25 -8.71 14.12 -5.73
C GLY A 25 -8.51 14.68 -7.14
N GLU A 26 -7.89 13.93 -8.05
CA GLU A 26 -7.52 14.41 -9.39
C GLU A 26 -8.69 14.99 -10.17
N GLU A 27 -9.86 14.34 -10.12
CA GLU A 27 -11.03 14.72 -10.93
C GLU A 27 -12.21 15.28 -10.11
N ILE A 28 -12.05 15.43 -8.80
CA ILE A 28 -13.15 15.87 -7.93
C ILE A 28 -13.23 17.40 -7.94
N PRO A 29 -14.24 18.03 -8.58
CA PRO A 29 -14.33 19.49 -8.66
C PRO A 29 -14.81 20.13 -7.37
N ARG A 30 -15.52 19.36 -6.53
CA ARG A 30 -16.18 19.85 -5.32
C ARG A 30 -16.31 18.75 -4.27
N ILE A 31 -16.10 19.10 -3.01
CA ILE A 31 -16.21 18.19 -1.86
C ILE A 31 -17.29 18.72 -0.92
N GLU A 32 -18.13 17.82 -0.41
CA GLU A 32 -19.21 18.13 0.54
C GLU A 32 -19.10 17.32 1.82
N GLY A 33 -19.27 17.98 2.96
CA GLY A 33 -19.37 17.35 4.27
C GLY A 33 -18.09 16.73 4.81
N LYS A 34 -16.97 16.87 4.09
CA LYS A 34 -15.65 16.37 4.50
C LYS A 34 -14.57 17.40 4.19
N VAL A 35 -13.48 17.31 4.93
CA VAL A 35 -12.29 18.12 4.69
C VAL A 35 -11.42 17.40 3.63
N PRO A 36 -10.79 18.11 2.69
CA PRO A 36 -9.95 17.49 1.66
C PRO A 36 -8.90 16.52 2.20
N GLU A 37 -8.23 16.85 3.30
CA GLU A 37 -7.20 16.00 3.92
C GLU A 37 -7.72 14.70 4.52
N ASP A 38 -8.99 14.66 4.90
CA ASP A 38 -9.62 13.45 5.42
C ASP A 38 -10.12 12.55 4.27
N LEU A 39 -10.28 13.13 3.08
CA LEU A 39 -10.74 12.43 1.89
C LEU A 39 -9.57 11.91 1.04
N PHE A 40 -8.56 12.75 0.82
CA PHE A 40 -7.39 12.40 0.02
C PHE A 40 -6.24 12.01 0.93
N ILE A 41 -5.68 10.83 0.72
CA ILE A 41 -4.67 10.24 1.62
C ILE A 41 -3.28 10.11 1.00
N VAL A 42 -3.15 10.36 -0.30
CA VAL A 42 -1.88 10.28 -1.04
C VAL A 42 -1.69 11.50 -1.93
N GLY A 43 -0.45 11.81 -2.28
CA GLY A 43 -0.11 12.94 -3.14
C GLY A 43 -0.32 14.32 -2.50
N GLN A 44 -0.27 14.41 -1.16
CA GLN A 44 -0.39 15.67 -0.44
C GLN A 44 0.99 16.27 -0.18
N LEU A 45 1.14 17.58 -0.44
CA LEU A 45 2.26 18.39 0.06
C LEU A 45 1.76 19.37 1.12
N ALA A 46 2.17 19.15 2.35
CA ALA A 46 1.87 20.05 3.45
C ALA A 46 2.76 21.32 3.38
N PRO A 47 2.34 22.45 3.98
CA PRO A 47 3.17 23.65 4.09
C PRO A 47 4.51 23.35 4.76
N ALA A 48 5.58 24.01 4.28
CA ALA A 48 6.94 23.83 4.82
C ALA A 48 7.07 24.23 6.31
N SER A 49 6.25 25.18 6.74
CA SER A 49 6.19 25.67 8.13
C SER A 49 5.43 24.74 9.08
N THR A 50 4.88 23.62 8.59
CA THR A 50 4.13 22.68 9.43
C THR A 50 5.08 22.03 10.44
N ASN A 51 4.89 22.37 11.73
CA ASN A 51 5.73 21.83 12.80
C ASN A 51 5.42 20.35 13.01
N MET A 52 6.37 19.47 12.67
CA MET A 52 6.21 18.01 12.74
C MET A 52 5.86 17.52 14.17
N ALA A 53 6.25 18.28 15.21
CA ALA A 53 6.02 17.92 16.61
C ALA A 53 4.52 17.96 17.04
N SER A 54 3.66 18.64 16.31
CA SER A 54 2.22 18.73 16.63
C SER A 54 1.36 17.62 16.04
N TYR A 55 1.92 16.78 15.17
CA TYR A 55 1.22 15.69 14.50
C TYR A 55 1.72 14.32 14.97
N ILE A 56 1.38 13.95 16.20
CA ILE A 56 1.53 12.58 16.71
C ILE A 56 0.43 11.70 16.09
N THR A 57 0.28 11.74 14.80
CA THR A 57 -0.53 10.79 14.05
C THR A 57 0.39 10.14 13.02
N SER A 58 0.23 8.86 12.83
CA SER A 58 0.98 7.93 11.98
C SER A 58 1.13 8.30 10.48
N ARG A 59 0.97 9.57 10.09
CA ARG A 59 1.10 10.03 8.72
C ARG A 59 2.45 10.70 8.52
N VAL A 60 3.19 10.24 7.54
CA VAL A 60 4.40 10.93 7.06
C VAL A 60 3.95 12.20 6.33
N ILE A 61 4.36 13.36 6.84
CA ILE A 61 4.07 14.66 6.23
C ILE A 61 5.21 14.97 5.26
N ILE A 62 4.86 15.13 3.99
CA ILE A 62 5.78 15.48 2.92
C ILE A 62 5.50 16.93 2.53
N ASN A 63 6.52 17.78 2.45
CA ASN A 63 6.42 19.16 2.01
C ASN A 63 7.01 19.41 0.62
N GLY A 64 7.70 18.41 0.04
CA GLY A 64 8.30 18.50 -1.29
C GLY A 64 8.40 17.15 -1.98
N ILE A 65 8.27 17.18 -3.28
CA ILE A 65 8.55 16.06 -4.21
C ILE A 65 9.52 16.55 -5.29
N GLY A 66 10.23 15.63 -5.93
CA GLY A 66 11.19 16.06 -6.94
C GLY A 66 11.65 14.93 -7.84
N VAL A 67 12.50 15.30 -8.80
CA VAL A 67 13.10 14.41 -9.78
C VAL A 67 14.57 14.75 -9.96
N ASN A 68 15.42 13.72 -10.09
CA ASN A 68 16.82 13.83 -10.47
C ASN A 68 17.04 13.08 -11.78
N PHE A 69 17.74 13.69 -12.72
CA PHE A 69 18.15 13.10 -13.99
C PHE A 69 19.50 13.64 -14.42
N ASN A 70 20.13 12.97 -15.39
CA ASN A 70 21.47 13.33 -15.88
C ASN A 70 21.42 13.61 -17.37
N ILE A 71 22.18 14.65 -17.79
CA ILE A 71 22.44 14.97 -19.20
C ILE A 71 23.92 15.12 -19.47
N PRO A 72 24.39 14.98 -20.73
CA PRO A 72 25.77 15.31 -21.09
C PRO A 72 26.06 16.80 -20.93
N VAL A 73 27.26 17.14 -20.44
CA VAL A 73 27.70 18.55 -20.34
C VAL A 73 27.76 19.22 -21.71
N GLU A 74 28.04 18.48 -22.77
CA GLU A 74 28.09 18.97 -24.16
C GLU A 74 26.73 19.44 -24.68
N ASP A 75 25.62 18.95 -24.10
CA ASP A 75 24.27 19.34 -24.47
C ASP A 75 23.76 20.59 -23.74
N ILE A 76 24.46 21.07 -22.70
CA ILE A 76 24.05 22.25 -21.90
C ILE A 76 23.65 23.47 -22.76
N PRO A 77 24.41 23.84 -23.83
CA PRO A 77 24.07 25.02 -24.62
C PRO A 77 22.72 24.91 -25.36
N ASN A 78 22.29 23.69 -25.66
CA ASN A 78 21.08 23.41 -26.45
C ASN A 78 19.93 22.90 -25.59
N ALA A 79 20.20 22.48 -24.35
CA ALA A 79 19.22 21.89 -23.48
C ALA A 79 18.21 22.91 -22.96
N VAL A 80 16.93 22.62 -23.16
CA VAL A 80 15.80 23.40 -22.66
C VAL A 80 14.97 22.54 -21.71
N LEU A 81 14.64 23.12 -20.56
CA LEU A 81 13.75 22.51 -19.58
C LEU A 81 12.42 23.26 -19.54
N THR A 82 11.35 22.52 -19.70
CA THR A 82 9.99 23.00 -19.45
C THR A 82 9.48 22.30 -18.20
N VAL A 83 9.23 23.09 -17.15
CA VAL A 83 8.79 22.58 -15.83
C VAL A 83 7.37 23.02 -15.56
N GLN A 84 6.47 22.07 -15.42
CA GLN A 84 5.06 22.30 -15.11
C GLN A 84 4.73 21.76 -13.73
N PRO A 85 4.50 22.62 -12.74
CA PRO A 85 3.87 22.22 -11.49
C PRO A 85 2.44 21.77 -11.72
N CYS A 86 2.06 20.65 -11.12
CA CYS A 86 0.71 20.10 -11.22
C CYS A 86 0.18 19.77 -9.83
N GLY A 87 -1.14 19.86 -9.68
CA GLY A 87 -1.82 19.56 -8.44
C GLY A 87 -3.12 20.32 -8.31
N ASN A 88 -3.69 20.26 -7.13
CA ASN A 88 -4.95 20.93 -6.84
C ASN A 88 -4.88 21.64 -5.49
N TRP A 89 -5.45 22.83 -5.43
CA TRP A 89 -5.85 23.45 -4.20
C TRP A 89 -7.36 23.36 -4.02
N PHE A 90 -7.80 23.43 -2.76
CA PHE A 90 -9.20 23.50 -2.41
C PHE A 90 -9.43 24.70 -1.49
N TYR A 91 -10.44 25.51 -1.79
CA TYR A 91 -10.86 26.60 -0.94
C TYR A 91 -12.30 26.38 -0.47
N ARG A 92 -12.60 26.88 0.73
CA ARG A 92 -13.90 26.69 1.35
C ARG A 92 -14.91 27.70 0.80
N VAL A 93 -16.14 27.24 0.61
CA VAL A 93 -17.27 28.08 0.21
C VAL A 93 -18.47 27.84 1.12
N TYR A 94 -19.33 28.85 1.22
CA TYR A 94 -20.62 28.70 1.88
C TYR A 94 -21.54 27.81 1.05
N PRO A 95 -22.38 26.95 1.69
CA PRO A 95 -23.41 26.21 1.00
C PRO A 95 -24.53 27.15 0.52
N SER A 96 -25.23 26.74 -0.53
CA SER A 96 -26.51 27.32 -0.89
C SER A 96 -27.57 27.02 0.21
N TYR A 97 -28.66 27.77 0.20
CA TYR A 97 -29.78 27.53 1.11
C TYR A 97 -30.26 26.05 1.07
N THR A 98 -30.50 25.54 -0.13
CA THR A 98 -30.96 24.15 -0.33
C THR A 98 -29.98 23.12 0.22
N GLU A 99 -28.69 23.28 -0.02
CA GLU A 99 -27.65 22.36 0.47
C GLU A 99 -27.57 22.36 2.00
N GLN A 100 -27.61 23.56 2.61
CA GLN A 100 -27.59 23.67 4.07
C GLN A 100 -28.86 23.05 4.70
N CYS A 101 -30.04 23.32 4.12
CA CYS A 101 -31.30 22.71 4.57
C CYS A 101 -31.25 21.19 4.50
N GLN A 102 -30.78 20.61 3.39
CA GLN A 102 -30.66 19.15 3.23
C GLN A 102 -29.68 18.54 4.22
N ALA A 103 -28.55 19.20 4.47
CA ALA A 103 -27.59 18.74 5.46
C ALA A 103 -28.17 18.75 6.88
N THR A 104 -28.89 19.81 7.22
CA THR A 104 -29.57 19.98 8.52
C THR A 104 -30.65 18.93 8.72
N ILE A 105 -31.48 18.68 7.71
CA ILE A 105 -32.52 17.63 7.72
C ILE A 105 -31.89 16.25 7.95
N ARG A 106 -30.84 15.92 7.20
CA ARG A 106 -30.12 14.62 7.37
C ARG A 106 -29.59 14.43 8.79
N GLN A 107 -29.03 15.48 9.38
CA GLN A 107 -28.54 15.43 10.74
C GLN A 107 -29.67 15.21 11.75
N TYR A 108 -30.76 15.96 11.63
CA TYR A 108 -31.87 15.87 12.58
C TYR A 108 -32.70 14.59 12.42
N ASN A 109 -32.85 14.10 11.20
CA ASN A 109 -33.43 12.77 10.99
C ASN A 109 -32.70 11.69 11.78
N LYS A 110 -31.37 11.73 11.74
CA LYS A 110 -30.52 10.79 12.51
C LYS A 110 -30.60 11.03 14.02
N LEU A 111 -30.66 12.30 14.46
CA LEU A 111 -30.62 12.65 15.87
C LEU A 111 -31.96 12.36 16.59
N PHE A 112 -33.09 12.57 15.89
CA PHE A 112 -34.43 12.46 16.46
C PHE A 112 -35.22 11.24 15.96
N ASP A 113 -34.59 10.38 15.17
CA ASP A 113 -35.25 9.22 14.53
C ASP A 113 -36.52 9.63 13.76
N ARG A 114 -36.34 10.55 12.83
CA ARG A 114 -37.39 11.11 11.96
C ARG A 114 -37.03 10.86 10.49
N ALA A 115 -38.00 11.07 9.60
CA ALA A 115 -37.85 10.88 8.14
C ALA A 115 -38.32 12.13 7.37
N TYR A 116 -37.90 13.31 7.80
CA TYR A 116 -38.20 14.55 7.06
C TYR A 116 -37.52 14.52 5.70
N THR A 117 -38.24 14.98 4.68
CA THR A 117 -37.72 15.15 3.30
C THR A 117 -37.56 16.62 2.93
N THR A 118 -38.27 17.53 3.65
CA THR A 118 -38.22 18.97 3.42
C THR A 118 -38.03 19.73 4.74
N ILE A 119 -37.49 20.94 4.66
CA ILE A 119 -37.33 21.83 5.81
C ILE A 119 -38.70 22.24 6.38
N GLY A 120 -39.74 22.32 5.54
CA GLY A 120 -41.09 22.61 5.96
C GLY A 120 -41.68 21.58 6.91
N GLN A 121 -41.45 20.30 6.66
CA GLN A 121 -41.85 19.21 7.56
C GLN A 121 -41.14 19.32 8.92
N PHE A 122 -39.86 19.62 8.91
CA PHE A 122 -39.11 19.88 10.12
C PHE A 122 -39.69 21.07 10.90
N TRP A 123 -40.07 22.17 10.20
CA TRP A 123 -40.68 23.36 10.82
C TRP A 123 -42.08 23.11 11.43
N SER A 124 -42.79 22.08 11.01
CA SER A 124 -44.08 21.72 11.56
C SER A 124 -44.02 20.81 12.80
N ASP A 125 -42.84 20.22 13.09
CA ASP A 125 -42.65 19.36 14.28
C ASP A 125 -42.38 20.21 15.53
N THR A 126 -43.41 20.43 16.33
CA THR A 126 -43.33 21.23 17.56
C THR A 126 -42.46 20.62 18.63
N GLU A 127 -42.45 19.29 18.78
CA GLU A 127 -41.65 18.58 19.77
C GLU A 127 -40.14 18.80 19.52
N VAL A 128 -39.73 18.67 18.29
CA VAL A 128 -38.31 18.86 17.89
C VAL A 128 -37.91 20.35 18.03
N LYS A 129 -38.77 21.27 17.65
CA LYS A 129 -38.55 22.72 17.82
C LYS A 129 -38.35 23.11 19.29
N GLU A 130 -39.20 22.65 20.17
CA GLU A 130 -39.11 22.91 21.60
C GLU A 130 -37.83 22.37 22.21
N LYS A 131 -37.45 21.14 21.82
CA LYS A 131 -36.18 20.54 22.24
C LYS A 131 -34.97 21.37 21.79
N ILE A 132 -34.96 21.85 20.57
CA ILE A 132 -33.86 22.67 20.05
C ILE A 132 -33.85 24.03 20.73
N ALA A 133 -35.00 24.72 20.85
CA ALA A 133 -35.14 26.02 21.50
C ALA A 133 -34.71 26.01 22.97
N SER A 134 -34.97 24.90 23.69
CA SER A 134 -34.59 24.75 25.11
C SER A 134 -33.08 24.73 25.35
N VAL A 135 -32.28 24.50 24.31
CA VAL A 135 -30.84 24.33 24.37
C VAL A 135 -30.07 25.33 23.48
N GLU A 136 -30.78 26.09 22.66
CA GLU A 136 -30.20 27.17 21.84
C GLU A 136 -29.52 28.23 22.70
N GLY A 137 -28.25 28.52 22.39
CA GLY A 137 -27.43 29.47 23.16
C GLY A 137 -26.59 28.90 24.30
N LYS A 138 -26.70 27.61 24.66
CA LYS A 138 -25.82 26.97 25.63
C LYS A 138 -24.50 26.56 24.97
N LYS A 139 -23.38 26.72 25.68
CA LYS A 139 -22.06 26.30 25.15
C LYS A 139 -22.02 24.80 24.85
N SER A 140 -21.62 24.47 23.62
CA SER A 140 -21.35 23.10 23.13
C SER A 140 -22.54 22.16 23.29
N ASN A 141 -23.46 22.21 22.33
CA ASN A 141 -24.67 21.40 22.36
C ASN A 141 -24.74 20.44 21.17
N SER A 142 -25.23 19.22 21.40
CA SER A 142 -25.47 18.22 20.37
C SER A 142 -26.52 18.64 19.32
N TYR A 143 -27.26 19.72 19.59
CA TYR A 143 -28.30 20.28 18.72
C TYR A 143 -27.81 21.49 17.90
N ASP A 144 -26.54 21.91 18.02
CA ASP A 144 -26.00 22.97 17.18
C ASP A 144 -26.07 22.58 15.70
N ILE A 145 -26.51 23.47 14.84
CA ILE A 145 -26.52 23.28 13.40
C ILE A 145 -25.11 23.60 12.88
N PRO A 146 -24.35 22.58 12.43
CA PRO A 146 -23.07 22.83 11.82
C PRO A 146 -23.26 23.41 10.42
N LEU A 147 -22.44 24.41 10.08
CA LEU A 147 -22.33 24.87 8.71
C LEU A 147 -21.77 23.76 7.84
N LEU A 148 -22.49 23.37 6.78
CA LEU A 148 -22.03 22.36 5.84
C LEU A 148 -20.70 22.79 5.23
N GLN A 149 -19.71 21.92 5.34
CA GLN A 149 -18.38 22.16 4.77
C GLN A 149 -18.39 21.84 3.29
N ILE A 150 -18.11 22.83 2.47
CA ILE A 150 -17.99 22.67 1.02
C ILE A 150 -16.65 23.25 0.57
N TYR A 151 -15.96 22.52 -0.30
CA TYR A 151 -14.70 22.96 -0.88
C TYR A 151 -14.77 22.88 -2.40
N LYS A 152 -14.29 23.91 -3.09
CA LYS A 152 -14.10 23.96 -4.54
C LYS A 152 -12.64 23.77 -4.91
N ARG A 153 -12.39 23.04 -5.99
CA ARG A 153 -11.06 22.78 -6.52
C ARG A 153 -10.57 23.92 -7.41
N VAL A 154 -9.27 24.19 -7.33
CA VAL A 154 -8.49 24.96 -8.32
C VAL A 154 -7.34 24.08 -8.80
N SER A 155 -7.25 23.85 -10.12
CA SER A 155 -6.21 23.05 -10.73
C SER A 155 -4.98 23.89 -11.00
N ILE A 156 -3.84 23.52 -10.42
CA ILE A 156 -2.55 24.22 -10.63
C ILE A 156 -2.13 24.12 -12.10
N GLU A 157 -2.23 22.93 -12.70
CA GLU A 157 -1.81 22.68 -14.08
C GLU A 157 -2.63 23.50 -15.11
N GLN A 158 -3.91 23.78 -14.80
CA GLN A 158 -4.77 24.58 -15.69
C GLN A 158 -4.57 26.08 -15.54
N GLU A 159 -4.15 26.54 -14.37
CA GLU A 159 -4.10 27.96 -14.01
C GLU A 159 -2.68 28.53 -14.04
N CYS A 160 -1.66 27.70 -13.75
CA CYS A 160 -0.27 28.13 -13.81
C CYS A 160 0.37 27.71 -15.12
N SER A 161 1.06 28.64 -15.76
CA SER A 161 1.83 28.37 -16.97
C SER A 161 3.05 27.51 -16.66
N ALA A 162 3.49 26.72 -17.64
CA ALA A 162 4.77 26.04 -17.56
C ALA A 162 5.93 27.04 -17.54
N LEU A 163 6.96 26.71 -16.79
CA LEU A 163 8.18 27.50 -16.64
C LEU A 163 9.21 26.97 -17.62
N VAL A 164 9.69 27.82 -18.55
CA VAL A 164 10.64 27.42 -19.60
C VAL A 164 11.97 28.14 -19.39
N PHE A 165 13.06 27.41 -19.39
CA PHE A 165 14.40 27.97 -19.26
C PHE A 165 15.48 27.14 -19.96
N LYS A 166 16.54 27.82 -20.40
CA LYS A 166 17.71 27.16 -20.94
C LYS A 166 18.61 26.69 -19.79
N VAL A 167 19.12 25.49 -19.89
CA VAL A 167 20.03 24.95 -18.88
C VAL A 167 21.29 25.79 -18.77
N ALA A 168 21.78 26.37 -19.89
CA ALA A 168 22.95 27.25 -19.92
C ALA A 168 22.79 28.52 -19.05
N ASP A 169 21.57 29.00 -18.83
CA ASP A 169 21.31 30.17 -18.01
C ASP A 169 21.38 29.86 -16.51
N LEU A 170 21.37 28.58 -16.11
CA LEU A 170 21.33 28.12 -14.74
C LEU A 170 22.65 27.52 -14.23
N VAL A 171 23.54 27.16 -15.16
CA VAL A 171 24.81 26.47 -14.85
C VAL A 171 25.98 27.31 -15.33
N ASP A 172 26.81 27.73 -14.39
CA ASP A 172 28.13 28.33 -14.73
C ASP A 172 29.11 27.21 -15.12
N PRO A 173 29.53 27.12 -16.39
CA PRO A 173 30.48 26.07 -16.83
C PRO A 173 31.83 26.09 -16.14
N GLU A 174 32.26 27.25 -15.59
CA GLU A 174 33.54 27.43 -14.91
C GLU A 174 33.47 27.06 -13.43
N ASN A 175 32.29 27.18 -12.81
CA ASN A 175 32.05 26.75 -11.44
C ASN A 175 31.43 25.35 -11.44
N GLN A 176 32.22 24.32 -11.15
CA GLN A 176 31.79 22.91 -11.14
C GLN A 176 30.66 22.58 -10.13
N MET A 177 30.15 23.58 -9.44
CA MET A 177 29.02 23.47 -8.51
C MET A 177 28.10 24.69 -8.65
N GLY A 178 27.00 24.54 -9.36
CA GLY A 178 25.89 25.47 -9.29
C GLY A 178 24.82 24.93 -8.35
N ILE A 179 24.82 25.36 -7.08
CA ILE A 179 23.66 25.21 -6.21
C ILE A 179 22.82 26.46 -6.43
N VAL A 180 21.77 26.34 -7.23
CA VAL A 180 20.75 27.38 -7.29
C VAL A 180 19.66 26.94 -6.31
N ASP A 181 19.79 27.34 -5.05
CA ASP A 181 18.82 26.99 -4.00
C ASP A 181 17.45 27.63 -4.25
N ASP A 182 17.40 28.73 -5.00
CA ASP A 182 16.18 29.39 -5.40
C ASP A 182 16.25 29.82 -6.88
N LEU A 183 15.33 29.32 -7.69
CA LEU A 183 15.10 29.79 -9.05
C LEU A 183 14.29 31.10 -8.96
N ASP A 184 14.89 32.15 -8.38
CA ASP A 184 14.20 33.37 -7.98
C ASP A 184 13.31 34.02 -9.05
N PRO A 185 13.75 34.27 -10.29
CA PRO A 185 12.89 34.87 -11.30
C PRO A 185 11.67 34.00 -11.62
N ILE A 186 11.89 32.70 -11.63
CA ILE A 186 10.85 31.68 -11.95
C ILE A 186 9.85 31.60 -10.81
N ASN A 187 10.33 31.57 -9.57
CA ASN A 187 9.48 31.51 -8.40
C ASN A 187 8.71 32.81 -8.16
N GLN A 188 9.25 33.97 -8.53
CA GLN A 188 8.53 35.23 -8.50
C GLN A 188 7.36 35.24 -9.49
N GLU A 189 7.57 34.77 -10.71
CA GLU A 189 6.51 34.67 -11.71
C GLU A 189 5.43 33.65 -11.27
N LEU A 190 5.85 32.51 -10.74
CA LEU A 190 4.94 31.50 -10.21
C LEU A 190 4.11 32.06 -9.03
N PHE A 191 4.76 32.79 -8.11
CA PHE A 191 4.06 33.46 -7.00
C PHE A 191 3.05 34.48 -7.51
N ARG A 192 3.41 35.32 -8.52
CA ARG A 192 2.49 36.27 -9.14
C ARG A 192 1.26 35.58 -9.71
N GLN A 193 1.45 34.50 -10.48
CA GLN A 193 0.33 33.72 -11.02
C GLN A 193 -0.58 33.16 -9.92
N ILE A 194 -0.02 32.68 -8.82
CA ILE A 194 -0.80 32.20 -7.67
C ILE A 194 -1.63 33.35 -7.04
N GLN A 195 -1.05 34.54 -6.87
CA GLN A 195 -1.77 35.70 -6.34
C GLN A 195 -2.91 36.13 -7.27
N ASP A 196 -2.67 36.09 -8.59
CA ASP A 196 -3.71 36.37 -9.59
C ASP A 196 -4.86 35.35 -9.52
N ILE A 197 -4.56 34.07 -9.36
CA ILE A 197 -5.58 33.02 -9.17
C ILE A 197 -6.40 33.28 -7.91
N ILE A 198 -5.75 33.59 -6.80
CA ILE A 198 -6.45 33.91 -5.55
C ILE A 198 -7.37 35.13 -5.75
N ALA A 199 -6.85 36.21 -6.32
CA ALA A 199 -7.59 37.43 -6.52
C ALA A 199 -8.77 37.26 -7.49
N GLN A 200 -8.57 36.59 -8.62
CA GLN A 200 -9.53 36.52 -9.72
C GLN A 200 -10.53 35.37 -9.60
N LYS A 201 -10.18 34.27 -8.93
CA LYS A 201 -11.05 33.09 -8.85
C LYS A 201 -11.57 32.79 -7.44
N VAL A 202 -10.72 32.96 -6.43
CA VAL A 202 -11.11 32.59 -5.06
C VAL A 202 -11.87 33.75 -4.41
N LEU A 203 -11.29 34.94 -4.38
CA LEU A 203 -11.86 36.09 -3.67
C LEU A 203 -13.08 36.69 -4.39
N THR A 204 -13.24 36.43 -5.68
CA THR A 204 -14.42 36.85 -6.45
C THR A 204 -15.57 35.86 -6.40
N ASP A 205 -15.34 34.62 -5.90
CA ASP A 205 -16.44 33.66 -5.75
C ASP A 205 -17.50 34.24 -4.78
N PRO A 206 -18.75 34.39 -5.21
CA PRO A 206 -19.81 34.94 -4.39
C PRO A 206 -20.10 34.12 -3.13
N HIS A 207 -19.71 32.85 -3.13
CA HIS A 207 -19.85 31.93 -2.00
C HIS A 207 -18.55 31.74 -1.20
N TYR A 208 -17.49 32.51 -1.48
CA TYR A 208 -16.24 32.40 -0.76
C TYR A 208 -16.43 32.48 0.74
N TYR A 209 -15.92 31.48 1.48
CA TYR A 209 -16.03 31.41 2.93
C TYR A 209 -15.02 32.33 3.59
N LYS A 210 -15.51 33.46 4.06
CA LYS A 210 -14.75 34.38 4.89
C LYS A 210 -14.88 33.93 6.32
N TYR A 211 -13.81 33.44 6.87
CA TYR A 211 -13.78 32.81 8.15
C TYR A 211 -14.13 33.76 9.29
N ASP A 212 -15.20 33.47 10.08
CA ASP A 212 -15.42 34.03 11.40
C ASP A 212 -15.59 32.90 12.44
N VAL A 213 -14.93 33.09 13.59
CA VAL A 213 -14.88 32.13 14.71
C VAL A 213 -16.25 31.95 15.38
N LYS A 214 -17.18 32.86 15.19
CA LYS A 214 -18.43 32.96 15.95
C LYS A 214 -19.68 32.54 15.18
N SER A 215 -19.57 32.31 13.88
CA SER A 215 -20.72 32.01 13.03
C SER A 215 -21.38 30.70 13.41
N ARG A 216 -22.45 30.79 14.17
CA ARG A 216 -23.37 29.68 14.41
C ARG A 216 -24.63 29.95 13.61
N ILE A 217 -25.07 28.96 12.88
CA ILE A 217 -26.35 28.95 12.21
C ILE A 217 -27.40 28.71 13.27
N THR A 218 -28.43 29.56 13.29
CA THR A 218 -29.65 29.33 14.07
C THR A 218 -30.72 28.73 13.17
N LEU A 219 -31.71 28.10 13.77
CA LEU A 219 -32.90 27.70 13.03
C LEU A 219 -33.59 28.87 12.35
N GLY A 220 -33.55 30.06 12.97
CA GLY A 220 -34.08 31.32 12.41
C GLY A 220 -33.47 31.69 11.07
N ASP A 221 -32.17 31.38 10.87
CA ASP A 221 -31.44 31.69 9.64
C ASP A 221 -31.85 30.77 8.47
N LEU A 222 -32.45 29.61 8.77
CA LEU A 222 -32.87 28.60 7.77
C LEU A 222 -34.37 28.60 7.44
N VAL A 223 -35.15 29.55 7.99
CA VAL A 223 -36.61 29.59 7.76
C VAL A 223 -36.94 29.89 6.31
N THR A 224 -36.23 30.84 5.69
CA THR A 224 -36.39 31.20 4.28
C THR A 224 -35.03 31.48 3.64
N GLU A 225 -34.99 31.43 2.31
CA GLU A 225 -33.78 31.72 1.55
C GLU A 225 -33.31 33.18 1.75
N GLU A 226 -34.26 34.15 1.94
CA GLU A 226 -33.91 35.54 2.22
C GLU A 226 -33.19 35.69 3.57
N LYS A 227 -33.63 34.95 4.60
CA LYS A 227 -32.94 34.94 5.90
C LYS A 227 -31.57 34.31 5.82
N TRP A 228 -31.45 33.24 5.05
CA TRP A 228 -30.14 32.62 4.75
C TRP A 228 -29.20 33.59 4.06
N ASN A 229 -29.68 34.32 3.05
CA ASN A 229 -28.88 35.32 2.34
C ASN A 229 -28.50 36.49 3.26
N ALA A 230 -29.38 36.91 4.16
CA ALA A 230 -29.07 37.91 5.17
C ALA A 230 -28.00 37.43 6.16
N PHE A 231 -28.06 36.17 6.58
CA PHE A 231 -26.99 35.53 7.36
C PHE A 231 -25.66 35.60 6.61
N LEU A 232 -25.61 35.12 5.35
CA LEU A 232 -24.39 35.17 4.55
C LEU A 232 -23.83 36.58 4.38
N GLN A 233 -24.68 37.60 4.18
CA GLN A 233 -24.25 38.99 4.07
C GLN A 233 -23.66 39.52 5.37
N ARG A 234 -24.23 39.14 6.52
CA ARG A 234 -23.70 39.47 7.83
C ARG A 234 -22.32 38.91 8.05
N GLU A 235 -22.15 37.64 7.70
CA GLU A 235 -20.87 36.92 7.84
C GLU A 235 -19.79 37.40 6.86
N LYS A 236 -20.19 38.02 5.72
CA LYS A 236 -19.24 38.53 4.71
C LYS A 236 -18.65 39.91 5.08
N LYS A 237 -19.09 40.56 6.14
CA LYS A 237 -18.65 41.93 6.49
C LYS A 237 -17.18 42.03 6.92
N GLU A 238 -16.63 40.98 7.51
CA GLU A 238 -15.21 40.93 7.89
C GLU A 238 -14.45 39.96 6.97
N VAL A 239 -13.53 40.53 6.18
CA VAL A 239 -12.74 39.77 5.20
C VAL A 239 -11.42 39.36 5.84
N VAL A 240 -11.34 38.15 6.36
CA VAL A 240 -10.05 37.53 6.63
C VAL A 240 -9.68 36.67 5.41
N ASN A 241 -8.55 36.97 4.79
CA ASN A 241 -8.03 36.08 3.74
C ASN A 241 -7.59 34.78 4.38
N THR A 242 -8.31 33.70 4.11
CA THR A 242 -8.02 32.35 4.65
C THR A 242 -7.19 31.49 3.71
N VAL A 243 -6.85 32.02 2.54
CA VAL A 243 -6.12 31.31 1.50
C VAL A 243 -4.70 31.86 1.41
N ASN A 244 -3.75 31.05 1.77
CA ASN A 244 -2.32 31.37 1.71
C ASN A 244 -1.60 30.31 0.86
N TRP A 245 -1.91 30.28 -0.43
CA TRP A 245 -1.27 29.36 -1.35
C TRP A 245 0.07 29.92 -1.80
N ASN A 246 1.08 29.08 -1.71
CA ASN A 246 2.42 29.38 -2.22
C ASN A 246 3.15 28.09 -2.53
N MET A 247 3.90 28.08 -3.60
CA MET A 247 4.79 26.97 -3.98
C MET A 247 6.02 27.52 -4.70
N ALA A 248 7.09 26.75 -4.67
CA ALA A 248 8.30 27.06 -5.41
C ALA A 248 8.89 25.79 -6.05
N VAL A 249 9.60 26.00 -7.13
CA VAL A 249 10.48 25.00 -7.73
C VAL A 249 11.91 25.33 -7.33
N THR A 250 12.62 24.39 -6.71
CA THR A 250 14.05 24.53 -6.41
C THR A 250 14.86 23.64 -7.34
N GLY A 251 16.08 24.09 -7.70
CA GLY A 251 16.97 23.37 -8.60
C GLY A 251 18.34 23.13 -7.96
N GLU A 252 18.88 21.94 -8.16
CA GLU A 252 20.25 21.56 -7.79
C GLU A 252 20.98 21.06 -9.04
N PHE A 253 22.09 21.72 -9.40
CA PHE A 253 22.85 21.42 -10.61
C PHE A 253 24.29 21.06 -10.22
N LYS A 254 24.75 19.86 -10.60
CA LYS A 254 26.10 19.35 -10.29
C LYS A 254 26.78 18.80 -11.52
N VAL A 255 27.95 19.32 -11.84
CA VAL A 255 28.79 18.81 -12.92
C VAL A 255 29.86 17.88 -12.34
N LYS A 256 29.90 16.64 -12.84
CA LYS A 256 30.93 15.66 -12.51
C LYS A 256 31.19 14.73 -13.69
N ASN A 257 32.42 14.49 -14.05
CA ASN A 257 32.83 13.53 -15.09
C ASN A 257 32.10 13.74 -16.43
N ARG A 258 31.94 14.97 -16.90
CA ARG A 258 31.22 15.35 -18.11
C ARG A 258 29.71 15.05 -18.07
N ILE A 259 29.15 14.85 -16.88
CA ILE A 259 27.73 14.65 -16.64
C ILE A 259 27.22 15.83 -15.81
N LEU A 260 26.15 16.45 -16.26
CA LEU A 260 25.36 17.39 -15.46
C LEU A 260 24.22 16.62 -14.81
N SER A 261 24.20 16.55 -13.48
CA SER A 261 23.08 16.06 -12.68
C SER A 261 22.16 17.21 -12.35
N ILE A 262 20.90 17.09 -12.69
CA ILE A 262 19.84 18.08 -12.47
C ILE A 262 18.85 17.51 -11.47
N GLY A 263 18.70 18.17 -10.33
CA GLY A 263 17.66 17.87 -9.34
C GLY A 263 16.64 19.01 -9.28
N LEU A 264 15.37 18.72 -9.54
CA LEU A 264 14.27 19.67 -9.43
C LEU A 264 13.30 19.23 -8.35
N LYS A 265 12.84 20.15 -7.49
CA LYS A 265 11.88 19.87 -6.43
C LYS A 265 10.76 20.88 -6.44
N LEU A 266 9.53 20.40 -6.35
CA LEU A 266 8.35 21.20 -6.05
C LEU A 266 8.13 21.22 -4.55
N ILE A 267 8.08 22.40 -3.95
CA ILE A 267 7.94 22.59 -2.50
C ILE A 267 6.70 23.45 -2.23
N ASN A 268 5.90 23.04 -1.26
CA ASN A 268 4.83 23.88 -0.75
C ASN A 268 5.43 24.92 0.22
N LYS A 269 5.52 26.19 -0.21
CA LYS A 269 6.04 27.33 0.58
C LYS A 269 4.96 28.15 1.29
N ALA A 270 3.73 27.64 1.37
CA ALA A 270 2.69 28.34 2.12
C ALA A 270 3.12 28.56 3.58
N GLU A 271 3.05 29.79 4.06
CA GLU A 271 3.34 30.12 5.44
C GLU A 271 2.13 29.84 6.33
N GLN A 272 2.37 29.42 7.56
CA GLN A 272 1.31 29.39 8.56
C GLN A 272 0.94 30.80 8.95
N VAL A 273 -0.33 31.15 8.84
CA VAL A 273 -0.81 32.43 9.33
C VAL A 273 -0.78 32.41 10.87
N GLU A 274 0.17 33.13 11.47
CA GLU A 274 0.30 33.26 12.92
C GLU A 274 -0.69 34.32 13.44
N GLY A 275 -1.52 33.92 14.39
CA GLY A 275 -2.41 34.85 15.12
C GLY A 275 -3.04 34.18 16.33
N GLU A 276 -3.36 34.96 17.39
CA GLU A 276 -4.00 34.41 18.60
C GLU A 276 -5.35 33.74 18.35
N LEU A 277 -6.07 34.17 17.33
CA LEU A 277 -7.32 33.58 16.84
C LEU A 277 -7.11 32.18 16.24
N LEU A 278 -5.91 31.88 15.76
CA LEU A 278 -5.56 30.67 15.06
C LEU A 278 -5.03 29.59 15.99
N LYS A 279 -4.52 29.92 17.18
CA LYS A 279 -3.99 28.94 18.15
C LYS A 279 -4.99 27.85 18.54
N LYS A 280 -6.29 28.12 18.52
CA LYS A 280 -7.34 27.12 18.78
C LYS A 280 -7.78 26.33 17.54
N ARG A 281 -7.45 26.78 16.32
CA ARG A 281 -7.93 26.21 15.05
C ARG A 281 -6.83 25.96 14.01
N HIS A 282 -5.62 25.82 14.45
CA HIS A 282 -4.41 25.56 13.67
C HIS A 282 -4.57 24.46 12.60
N LYS A 283 -5.40 23.48 12.86
CA LYS A 283 -5.66 22.36 11.94
C LYS A 283 -6.33 22.78 10.63
N ASP A 284 -7.24 23.77 10.67
CA ASP A 284 -8.02 24.15 9.49
C ASP A 284 -7.20 25.00 8.50
N HIS A 285 -6.23 25.79 8.96
CA HIS A 285 -5.36 26.59 8.09
C HIS A 285 -4.30 25.76 7.36
N VAL A 286 -3.68 24.80 8.03
CA VAL A 286 -2.79 23.84 7.38
C VAL A 286 -3.51 23.12 6.24
N LYS A 287 -4.78 22.82 6.45
CA LYS A 287 -5.64 22.12 5.51
C LYS A 287 -5.94 22.94 4.23
N ILE A 288 -6.11 24.25 4.33
CA ILE A 288 -6.41 25.11 3.18
C ILE A 288 -5.17 25.34 2.30
N SER A 289 -3.98 25.25 2.85
CA SER A 289 -2.71 25.50 2.16
C SER A 289 -2.05 24.24 1.60
N THR A 290 -2.61 23.06 1.83
CA THR A 290 -2.11 21.79 1.31
C THR A 290 -2.32 21.70 -0.21
N ILE A 291 -1.29 21.22 -0.94
CA ILE A 291 -1.39 20.87 -2.35
C ILE A 291 -1.76 19.38 -2.43
N PHE A 292 -2.82 19.07 -3.17
CA PHE A 292 -3.29 17.71 -3.40
C PHE A 292 -2.95 17.25 -4.80
N ASN A 293 -2.76 15.95 -5.00
CA ASN A 293 -2.33 15.35 -6.27
C ASN A 293 -1.10 16.06 -6.84
N ALA A 294 -0.15 16.39 -5.95
CA ALA A 294 1.03 17.14 -6.32
C ALA A 294 1.92 16.33 -7.26
N ARG A 295 2.29 16.92 -8.39
CA ARG A 295 3.17 16.35 -9.40
C ARG A 295 4.06 17.44 -9.97
N LEU A 296 5.23 17.03 -10.45
CA LEU A 296 6.14 17.87 -11.20
C LEU A 296 6.38 17.20 -12.55
N LYS A 297 5.98 17.84 -13.64
CA LYS A 297 6.20 17.37 -14.99
C LYS A 297 7.37 18.17 -15.58
N VAL A 298 8.37 17.48 -16.08
CA VAL A 298 9.57 18.08 -16.67
C VAL A 298 9.73 17.52 -18.08
N GLN A 299 9.76 18.41 -19.06
CA GLN A 299 10.10 18.08 -20.45
C GLN A 299 11.52 18.56 -20.73
N LEU A 300 12.32 17.70 -21.34
CA LEU A 300 13.70 17.99 -21.76
C LEU A 300 13.75 17.96 -23.27
N GLU A 301 14.30 19.03 -23.83
CA GLU A 301 14.50 19.21 -25.26
C GLU A 301 15.98 19.49 -25.57
N GLY A 302 16.46 19.06 -26.74
CA GLY A 302 17.80 19.33 -27.22
C GLY A 302 18.92 18.59 -26.48
N THR A 303 18.62 17.52 -25.78
CA THR A 303 19.58 16.72 -25.02
C THR A 303 19.21 15.24 -24.99
N LYS A 304 20.19 14.41 -24.60
CA LYS A 304 19.99 12.98 -24.28
C LYS A 304 20.01 12.78 -22.78
N TYR A 305 19.29 11.79 -22.28
CA TYR A 305 19.44 11.40 -20.89
C TYR A 305 20.65 10.45 -20.73
N ILE A 306 21.31 10.55 -19.59
CA ILE A 306 22.33 9.59 -19.14
C ILE A 306 21.72 8.75 -18.03
N PRO A 307 21.66 7.41 -18.17
CA PRO A 307 21.13 6.55 -17.13
C PRO A 307 21.84 6.75 -15.80
N ILE A 308 21.06 6.74 -14.72
CA ILE A 308 21.58 6.78 -13.35
C ILE A 308 21.70 5.34 -12.86
N GLU A 309 22.92 4.93 -12.51
CA GLU A 309 23.17 3.63 -11.90
C GLU A 309 22.85 3.64 -10.41
N LEU A 310 21.99 2.72 -9.95
CA LEU A 310 21.61 2.59 -8.56
C LEU A 310 22.67 1.85 -7.77
N SER A 311 23.63 2.57 -7.17
CA SER A 311 24.78 2.02 -6.47
C SER A 311 24.45 1.16 -5.24
N HIS A 312 23.29 1.36 -4.63
CA HIS A 312 22.85 0.63 -3.43
C HIS A 312 22.03 -0.64 -3.73
N PHE A 313 21.63 -0.83 -4.97
CA PHE A 313 20.98 -2.07 -5.38
C PHE A 313 22.02 -3.17 -5.56
N GLN A 314 21.67 -4.38 -5.11
CA GLN A 314 22.48 -5.55 -5.42
C GLN A 314 22.49 -5.75 -6.93
N ASP A 315 23.65 -6.16 -7.44
CA ASP A 315 23.81 -6.55 -8.83
C ASP A 315 23.00 -7.82 -9.06
N ASP A 316 21.85 -7.69 -9.68
CA ASP A 316 20.92 -8.79 -9.91
C ASP A 316 20.68 -8.92 -11.42
N TYR A 317 20.98 -10.08 -11.98
CA TYR A 317 20.78 -10.36 -13.39
C TYR A 317 19.31 -10.31 -13.84
N LYS A 318 18.37 -10.21 -12.89
CA LYS A 318 16.92 -10.11 -13.13
C LYS A 318 16.45 -8.69 -13.40
N TYR A 319 17.19 -7.67 -12.93
CA TYR A 319 16.75 -6.28 -12.95
C TYR A 319 17.82 -5.38 -13.54
N SER A 320 17.40 -4.35 -14.28
CA SER A 320 18.29 -3.29 -14.69
C SER A 320 18.51 -2.33 -13.52
N LYS A 321 19.76 -1.98 -13.24
CA LYS A 321 20.15 -0.96 -12.28
C LYS A 321 20.05 0.44 -12.83
N GLU A 322 20.01 0.57 -14.13
CA GLU A 322 19.95 1.84 -14.82
C GLU A 322 18.52 2.38 -14.80
N GLN A 323 18.39 3.61 -14.35
CA GLN A 323 17.13 4.36 -14.33
C GLN A 323 17.33 5.67 -15.08
N ALA A 324 16.35 6.06 -15.89
CA ALA A 324 16.40 7.32 -16.63
C ALA A 324 16.35 8.54 -15.70
N ALA A 325 15.63 8.43 -14.60
CA ALA A 325 15.52 9.45 -13.58
C ALA A 325 15.18 8.84 -12.21
N LEU A 326 15.39 9.58 -11.12
CA LEU A 326 15.09 9.17 -9.75
C LEU A 326 14.11 10.15 -9.10
N GLY A 327 13.12 9.63 -8.39
CA GLY A 327 12.17 10.43 -7.60
C GLY A 327 12.67 10.75 -6.19
N PHE A 328 12.33 11.94 -5.72
CA PHE A 328 12.47 12.34 -4.33
C PHE A 328 11.07 12.39 -3.69
N ASN A 329 10.81 11.54 -2.72
CA ASN A 329 9.50 11.34 -2.08
C ASN A 329 8.36 10.95 -3.05
N CYS A 330 8.67 10.43 -4.22
CA CYS A 330 7.68 10.07 -5.25
C CYS A 330 8.23 8.98 -6.17
N ASN A 331 7.35 8.38 -6.96
CA ASN A 331 7.71 7.59 -8.13
C ASN A 331 7.88 8.50 -9.34
N ILE A 332 8.39 7.93 -10.43
CA ILE A 332 8.59 8.63 -11.70
C ILE A 332 7.98 7.82 -12.82
N ASP A 333 7.28 8.52 -13.72
CA ASP A 333 6.92 8.04 -15.04
C ASP A 333 7.85 8.71 -16.05
N PHE A 334 8.48 7.92 -16.90
CA PHE A 334 9.40 8.37 -17.94
C PHE A 334 8.83 8.01 -19.30
N LEU A 335 8.79 9.00 -20.20
CA LEU A 335 8.34 8.84 -21.57
C LEU A 335 9.36 9.45 -22.53
N GLU A 336 9.87 8.65 -23.45
CA GLU A 336 10.70 9.09 -24.55
C GLU A 336 9.82 9.38 -25.78
N LEU A 337 9.93 10.58 -26.32
CA LEU A 337 9.24 11.00 -27.53
C LEU A 337 10.11 10.67 -28.74
N ARG A 338 9.79 9.57 -29.44
CA ARG A 338 10.63 9.00 -30.50
C ARG A 338 10.85 9.92 -31.72
N GLU A 339 9.90 10.82 -32.00
CA GLU A 339 9.95 11.68 -33.16
C GLU A 339 10.91 12.86 -32.98
N THR A 340 11.04 13.39 -31.77
CA THR A 340 11.84 14.59 -31.46
C THR A 340 13.07 14.30 -30.59
N MET A 341 13.23 13.06 -30.10
CA MET A 341 14.20 12.67 -29.07
C MET A 341 14.05 13.44 -27.74
N ASP A 342 12.91 14.02 -27.49
CA ASP A 342 12.61 14.71 -26.24
C ASP A 342 12.13 13.71 -25.17
N TYR A 343 12.26 14.11 -23.91
CA TYR A 343 11.85 13.28 -22.79
C TYR A 343 10.86 14.01 -21.90
N ILE A 344 9.89 13.27 -21.39
CA ILE A 344 8.99 13.75 -20.36
C ILE A 344 9.20 12.90 -19.13
N VAL A 345 9.51 13.57 -18.00
CA VAL A 345 9.61 12.94 -16.68
C VAL A 345 8.53 13.53 -15.80
N THR A 346 7.65 12.69 -15.28
CA THR A 346 6.57 13.12 -14.39
C THR A 346 6.67 12.41 -13.06
N THR A 347 6.68 13.18 -11.96
CA THR A 347 6.55 12.59 -10.62
C THR A 347 5.15 12.02 -10.43
N ASN A 348 5.05 10.93 -9.68
CA ASN A 348 3.78 10.28 -9.36
C ASN A 348 3.77 9.85 -7.89
N VAL A 349 2.60 9.52 -7.36
CA VAL A 349 2.50 8.99 -5.98
C VAL A 349 3.31 7.71 -5.83
N PRO A 350 3.99 7.50 -4.69
CA PRO A 350 4.75 6.29 -4.46
C PRO A 350 3.85 5.05 -4.58
N ALA A 351 4.29 4.11 -5.39
CA ALA A 351 3.58 2.86 -5.62
C ALA A 351 4.53 1.67 -5.55
N PHE A 352 4.08 0.60 -4.92
CA PHE A 352 4.77 -0.68 -4.93
C PHE A 352 3.99 -1.65 -5.81
N LYS A 353 4.61 -2.10 -6.91
CA LYS A 353 4.03 -3.09 -7.82
C LYS A 353 4.56 -4.47 -7.47
N GLN A 354 3.67 -5.35 -7.04
CA GLN A 354 3.99 -6.74 -6.83
C GLN A 354 3.40 -7.57 -7.97
N TYR A 355 4.29 -8.13 -8.80
CA TYR A 355 3.87 -9.03 -9.87
C TYR A 355 3.54 -10.41 -9.28
N ARG A 356 2.39 -10.95 -9.64
CA ARG A 356 2.11 -12.35 -9.40
C ARG A 356 2.91 -13.17 -10.42
N LEU A 357 3.72 -14.09 -9.93
CA LEU A 357 4.32 -15.09 -10.80
C LEU A 357 3.20 -15.88 -11.46
N LYS A 358 3.23 -15.96 -12.78
CA LYS A 358 2.33 -16.83 -13.53
C LYS A 358 2.74 -18.26 -13.17
N THR A 359 1.87 -18.98 -12.45
CA THR A 359 2.09 -20.41 -12.22
C THR A 359 1.95 -21.11 -13.56
N ASN A 360 2.97 -21.84 -13.95
CA ASN A 360 2.85 -22.75 -15.08
C ASN A 360 1.93 -23.89 -14.64
N ASN A 361 0.70 -23.92 -15.16
CA ASN A 361 -0.30 -24.94 -14.84
C ASN A 361 -0.05 -26.27 -15.61
N ASP A 362 1.09 -26.39 -16.34
CA ASP A 362 1.40 -27.55 -17.14
C ASP A 362 1.74 -28.80 -16.31
N ILE A 363 2.00 -28.62 -15.01
CA ILE A 363 2.26 -29.70 -14.06
C ILE A 363 1.27 -29.57 -12.90
N PRO A 364 0.15 -30.30 -12.93
CA PRO A 364 -0.84 -30.23 -11.87
C PRO A 364 -0.37 -30.95 -10.61
N ALA A 365 -0.72 -30.42 -9.44
CA ALA A 365 -0.53 -31.05 -8.13
C ALA A 365 -1.90 -31.20 -7.43
N HIS A 366 -2.81 -31.92 -8.09
CA HIS A 366 -4.16 -32.13 -7.54
C HIS A 366 -4.14 -33.03 -6.32
N PHE A 367 -4.96 -32.73 -5.33
CA PHE A 367 -5.07 -33.56 -4.13
C PHE A 367 -5.42 -34.99 -4.44
N ILE A 368 -6.33 -35.21 -5.38
CA ILE A 368 -6.76 -36.57 -5.75
C ILE A 368 -5.63 -37.44 -6.31
N ASP A 369 -4.75 -36.83 -7.12
CA ASP A 369 -3.59 -37.56 -7.70
C ASP A 369 -2.55 -37.84 -6.61
N LEU A 370 -2.32 -36.91 -5.68
CA LEU A 370 -1.42 -37.08 -4.54
C LEU A 370 -1.95 -38.06 -3.49
N ILE A 371 -3.26 -38.32 -3.45
CA ILE A 371 -3.88 -39.34 -2.61
C ILE A 371 -3.73 -40.74 -3.27
N ASN A 372 -4.06 -40.85 -4.56
CA ASN A 372 -4.13 -42.13 -5.25
C ASN A 372 -2.78 -42.65 -5.73
N SER A 373 -1.92 -41.73 -6.21
CA SER A 373 -0.61 -42.06 -6.81
C SER A 373 0.44 -41.03 -6.38
N PRO A 374 0.76 -40.92 -5.07
CA PRO A 374 1.61 -39.85 -4.55
C PRO A 374 2.98 -39.80 -5.20
N VAL A 375 3.66 -40.95 -5.30
CA VAL A 375 5.02 -41.02 -5.82
C VAL A 375 5.09 -40.67 -7.30
N GLU A 376 4.16 -41.14 -8.10
CA GLU A 376 4.13 -40.91 -9.55
C GLU A 376 3.85 -39.41 -9.85
N THR A 377 2.92 -38.80 -9.12
CA THR A 377 2.60 -37.38 -9.22
C THR A 377 3.81 -36.52 -8.84
N LEU A 378 4.49 -36.86 -7.74
CA LEU A 378 5.66 -36.11 -7.26
C LEU A 378 6.87 -36.31 -8.19
N ASP A 379 7.09 -37.50 -8.75
CA ASP A 379 8.15 -37.76 -9.74
C ASP A 379 7.92 -36.96 -11.04
N THR A 380 6.65 -36.65 -11.38
CA THR A 380 6.35 -35.78 -12.53
C THR A 380 6.76 -34.34 -12.23
N ILE A 381 6.51 -33.84 -11.01
CA ILE A 381 6.96 -32.51 -10.55
C ILE A 381 8.49 -32.46 -10.55
N HIS A 382 9.16 -33.49 -10.01
CA HIS A 382 10.62 -33.57 -9.98
C HIS A 382 11.25 -33.48 -11.39
N ARG A 383 10.69 -34.19 -12.36
CA ARG A 383 11.13 -34.09 -13.78
C ARG A 383 10.96 -32.67 -14.32
N GLY A 384 9.87 -31.96 -13.94
CA GLY A 384 9.67 -30.58 -14.27
C GLY A 384 10.74 -29.65 -13.69
N MET A 385 11.13 -29.86 -12.43
CA MET A 385 12.21 -29.11 -11.79
C MET A 385 13.57 -29.33 -12.49
N LEU A 386 13.89 -30.54 -12.86
CA LEU A 386 15.13 -30.88 -13.62
C LEU A 386 15.15 -30.17 -15.00
N LYS A 387 14.00 -30.08 -15.66
CA LYS A 387 13.88 -29.32 -16.92
C LYS A 387 14.19 -27.85 -16.71
N VAL A 388 13.60 -27.21 -15.67
CA VAL A 388 13.86 -25.80 -15.31
C VAL A 388 15.35 -25.59 -15.01
N LEU A 389 15.99 -26.48 -14.25
CA LEU A 389 17.43 -26.41 -13.97
C LEU A 389 18.26 -26.45 -15.26
N THR A 390 17.91 -27.31 -16.20
CA THR A 390 18.57 -27.41 -17.50
C THR A 390 18.45 -26.13 -18.30
N ASP A 391 17.23 -25.53 -18.32
CA ASP A 391 16.97 -24.26 -19.00
C ASP A 391 17.74 -23.09 -18.35
N TRP A 392 17.84 -23.05 -17.03
CA TRP A 392 18.62 -22.02 -16.32
C TRP A 392 20.12 -22.14 -16.60
N ARG A 393 20.66 -23.35 -16.62
CA ARG A 393 22.06 -23.58 -16.98
C ARG A 393 22.36 -23.18 -18.43
N ARG A 394 21.42 -23.38 -19.35
CA ARG A 394 21.52 -22.89 -20.73
C ARG A 394 21.54 -21.37 -20.76
N THR A 395 20.57 -20.71 -20.11
CA THR A 395 20.47 -19.26 -20.02
C THR A 395 21.72 -18.64 -19.39
N GLN A 396 22.30 -19.29 -18.37
CA GLN A 396 23.56 -18.83 -17.76
C GLN A 396 24.71 -18.79 -18.78
N LYS A 397 24.84 -19.81 -19.63
CA LYS A 397 25.86 -19.85 -20.68
C LYS A 397 25.64 -18.75 -21.73
N GLU A 398 24.40 -18.58 -22.18
CA GLU A 398 24.01 -17.56 -23.16
C GLU A 398 24.27 -16.13 -22.67
N LYS A 399 23.90 -15.82 -21.42
CA LYS A 399 24.07 -14.49 -20.82
C LYS A 399 25.47 -14.23 -20.28
N SER A 400 26.36 -15.22 -20.25
CA SER A 400 27.71 -15.11 -19.66
C SER A 400 28.57 -13.99 -20.28
N VAL A 401 28.29 -13.58 -21.51
CA VAL A 401 29.02 -12.52 -22.23
C VAL A 401 28.57 -11.13 -21.80
N VAL A 402 27.33 -10.96 -21.39
CA VAL A 402 26.70 -9.65 -21.14
C VAL A 402 26.67 -9.28 -19.65
N LEU A 403 26.64 -10.28 -18.77
CA LEU A 403 26.51 -10.07 -17.33
C LEU A 403 27.83 -9.64 -16.67
N SER A 404 27.76 -8.77 -15.65
CA SER A 404 28.88 -8.46 -14.76
C SER A 404 29.33 -9.71 -13.99
N GLU A 405 30.59 -9.75 -13.53
CA GLU A 405 31.14 -10.87 -12.74
C GLU A 405 30.36 -11.12 -11.43
N LYS A 406 29.78 -10.07 -10.85
CA LYS A 406 28.95 -10.17 -9.67
C LYS A 406 27.61 -10.85 -10.01
N ALA A 407 26.95 -10.41 -11.08
CA ALA A 407 25.70 -11.00 -11.55
C ALA A 407 25.87 -12.47 -11.99
N LYS A 408 27.01 -12.82 -12.60
CA LYS A 408 27.37 -14.22 -12.93
C LYS A 408 27.48 -15.08 -11.68
N ARG A 409 28.17 -14.57 -10.64
CA ARG A 409 28.29 -15.30 -9.36
C ARG A 409 26.96 -15.50 -8.68
N GLN A 410 26.12 -14.47 -8.66
CA GLN A 410 24.78 -14.55 -8.09
C GLN A 410 23.89 -15.56 -8.85
N MET A 411 23.88 -15.51 -10.18
CA MET A 411 23.14 -16.47 -10.99
C MET A 411 23.61 -17.91 -10.78
N ARG A 412 24.92 -18.11 -10.62
CA ARG A 412 25.49 -19.43 -10.31
C ARG A 412 25.01 -19.91 -8.93
N SER A 413 25.11 -19.09 -7.91
CA SER A 413 24.63 -19.42 -6.55
C SER A 413 23.14 -19.80 -6.56
N GLU A 414 22.28 -19.04 -7.27
CA GLU A 414 20.85 -19.37 -7.34
C GLU A 414 20.58 -20.70 -8.08
N ILE A 415 21.39 -21.05 -9.07
CA ILE A 415 21.30 -22.35 -9.76
C ILE A 415 21.72 -23.48 -8.83
N ASP A 416 22.82 -23.31 -8.09
CA ASP A 416 23.33 -24.28 -7.13
C ASP A 416 22.33 -24.47 -5.97
N ASP A 417 21.75 -23.40 -5.45
CA ASP A 417 20.69 -23.44 -4.43
C ASP A 417 19.46 -24.20 -4.93
N PHE A 418 19.04 -23.96 -6.18
CA PHE A 418 17.90 -24.66 -6.76
C PHE A 418 18.18 -26.17 -6.97
N GLU A 419 19.42 -26.53 -7.29
CA GLU A 419 19.83 -27.93 -7.39
C GLU A 419 19.76 -28.65 -6.03
N ILE A 420 20.16 -27.97 -4.95
CA ILE A 420 20.00 -28.49 -3.58
C ILE A 420 18.53 -28.72 -3.25
N GLU A 421 17.63 -27.77 -3.62
CA GLU A 421 16.19 -27.96 -3.40
C GLU A 421 15.61 -29.14 -4.22
N ILE A 422 16.10 -29.38 -5.43
CA ILE A 422 15.70 -30.54 -6.23
C ILE A 422 16.10 -31.83 -5.53
N GLU A 423 17.33 -31.91 -4.97
CA GLU A 423 17.79 -33.07 -4.21
C GLU A 423 16.97 -33.29 -2.93
N ARG A 424 16.68 -32.24 -2.17
CA ARG A 424 15.83 -32.31 -0.97
C ARG A 424 14.43 -32.83 -1.31
N PHE A 425 13.84 -32.30 -2.40
CA PHE A 425 12.54 -32.75 -2.88
C PHE A 425 12.57 -34.22 -3.28
N LYS A 426 13.61 -34.67 -3.99
CA LYS A 426 13.80 -36.06 -4.38
C LYS A 426 13.93 -37.01 -3.17
N LEU A 427 14.68 -36.59 -2.15
CA LEU A 427 14.78 -37.35 -0.90
C LEU A 427 13.43 -37.52 -0.21
N GLY A 428 12.62 -36.46 -0.19
CA GLY A 428 11.25 -36.53 0.34
C GLY A 428 10.37 -37.51 -0.43
N ILE A 429 10.48 -37.57 -1.77
CA ILE A 429 9.78 -38.55 -2.60
C ILE A 429 10.21 -39.97 -2.25
N ASP A 430 11.51 -40.20 -2.12
CA ASP A 430 12.04 -41.51 -1.79
C ASP A 430 11.57 -42.00 -0.41
N LEU A 431 11.50 -41.08 0.57
CA LEU A 431 10.93 -41.40 1.89
C LEU A 431 9.44 -41.75 1.82
N ILE A 432 8.65 -41.03 1.02
CA ILE A 432 7.22 -41.35 0.79
C ILE A 432 7.09 -42.73 0.10
N ARG A 433 8.01 -43.09 -0.80
CA ARG A 433 8.03 -44.38 -1.51
C ARG A 433 8.35 -45.53 -0.56
N ASP A 434 9.39 -45.36 0.24
CA ASP A 434 10.03 -46.48 0.95
C ASP A 434 9.44 -46.70 2.36
N TYR A 435 8.83 -45.68 2.96
CA TYR A 435 8.29 -45.73 4.32
C TYR A 435 6.77 -45.55 4.35
N SER A 436 6.03 -46.61 4.65
CA SER A 436 4.55 -46.59 4.69
C SER A 436 4.02 -45.55 5.69
N ILE A 437 4.65 -45.41 6.86
CA ILE A 437 4.28 -44.43 7.89
C ILE A 437 4.30 -43.01 7.34
N ILE A 438 5.31 -42.66 6.55
CA ILE A 438 5.47 -41.34 5.93
C ILE A 438 4.43 -41.19 4.82
N ARG A 439 4.27 -42.23 3.98
CA ARG A 439 3.28 -42.20 2.90
C ARG A 439 1.86 -42.06 3.43
N ASP A 440 1.48 -42.81 4.46
CA ASP A 440 0.14 -42.73 5.04
C ASP A 440 -0.13 -41.36 5.66
N ALA A 441 0.85 -40.77 6.35
CA ALA A 441 0.74 -39.38 6.86
C ALA A 441 0.57 -38.36 5.73
N PHE A 442 1.32 -38.52 4.62
CA PHE A 442 1.24 -37.67 3.45
C PHE A 442 -0.12 -37.76 2.74
N VAL A 443 -0.65 -38.97 2.59
CA VAL A 443 -1.97 -39.23 1.99
C VAL A 443 -3.06 -38.61 2.89
N CYS A 444 -3.04 -38.85 4.20
CA CYS A 444 -4.00 -38.27 5.15
C CYS A 444 -3.97 -36.74 5.14
N MET A 445 -2.80 -36.13 5.03
CA MET A 445 -2.68 -34.68 4.87
C MET A 445 -3.41 -34.21 3.62
N ASN A 446 -3.17 -34.82 2.47
CA ASN A 446 -3.83 -34.44 1.22
C ASN A 446 -5.35 -34.63 1.28
N GLN A 447 -5.83 -35.71 1.93
CA GLN A 447 -7.26 -35.93 2.19
C GLN A 447 -7.88 -34.82 3.04
N ALA A 448 -7.18 -34.36 4.10
CA ALA A 448 -7.66 -33.28 4.95
C ALA A 448 -7.84 -31.98 4.17
N PHE A 449 -6.93 -31.65 3.28
CA PHE A 449 -7.04 -30.47 2.42
C PHE A 449 -8.09 -30.64 1.32
N ALA A 450 -8.22 -31.82 0.72
CA ALA A 450 -9.25 -32.13 -0.26
C ALA A 450 -10.67 -31.97 0.32
N ASN A 451 -10.87 -32.36 1.59
CA ASN A 451 -12.14 -32.28 2.28
C ASN A 451 -12.45 -30.90 2.87
N SER A 452 -11.52 -29.94 2.81
CA SER A 452 -11.73 -28.60 3.37
C SER A 452 -12.79 -27.81 2.57
N PRO A 453 -13.75 -27.08 3.22
CA PRO A 453 -14.83 -26.35 2.55
C PRO A 453 -14.39 -25.28 1.54
N LYS A 454 -13.16 -24.82 1.62
CA LYS A 454 -12.54 -23.87 0.67
C LYS A 454 -11.50 -24.58 -0.21
N SER A 455 -11.77 -25.78 -0.64
CA SER A 455 -10.82 -26.57 -1.38
C SER A 455 -10.46 -25.95 -2.72
N TYR A 456 -9.20 -25.59 -2.83
CA TYR A 456 -8.54 -25.55 -4.12
C TYR A 456 -8.40 -27.03 -4.58
N GLY A 457 -8.50 -27.33 -5.85
CA GLY A 457 -8.38 -28.69 -6.35
C GLY A 457 -6.99 -29.34 -6.14
N GLY A 458 -6.00 -28.58 -5.67
CA GLY A 458 -4.63 -29.05 -5.44
C GLY A 458 -3.70 -27.97 -4.88
N TRP A 459 -2.47 -28.35 -4.67
CA TRP A 459 -1.39 -27.46 -4.24
C TRP A 459 -0.85 -26.62 -5.39
N ARG A 460 -0.33 -25.42 -5.08
CA ARG A 460 0.62 -24.74 -5.95
C ARG A 460 1.95 -25.46 -5.89
N LEU A 461 2.71 -25.47 -6.98
CA LEU A 461 3.97 -26.23 -7.04
C LEU A 461 4.92 -25.89 -5.89
N PHE A 462 5.13 -24.61 -5.57
CA PHE A 462 6.01 -24.23 -4.46
C PHE A 462 5.53 -24.75 -3.08
N GLN A 463 4.21 -24.92 -2.89
CA GLN A 463 3.67 -25.42 -1.63
C GLN A 463 4.00 -26.89 -1.45
N ILE A 464 3.71 -27.71 -2.47
CA ILE A 464 3.96 -29.14 -2.39
C ILE A 464 5.46 -29.45 -2.41
N VAL A 465 6.26 -28.70 -3.18
CA VAL A 465 7.72 -28.85 -3.18
C VAL A 465 8.26 -28.57 -1.78
N TYR A 466 7.87 -27.46 -1.15
CA TYR A 466 8.28 -27.17 0.22
C TYR A 466 7.87 -28.26 1.21
N ILE A 467 6.60 -28.69 1.20
CA ILE A 467 6.10 -29.72 2.12
C ILE A 467 6.92 -31.02 2.00
N VAL A 468 7.20 -31.44 0.78
CA VAL A 468 7.93 -32.69 0.54
C VAL A 468 9.41 -32.54 0.87
N SER A 469 10.03 -31.41 0.58
CA SER A 469 11.45 -31.15 0.87
C SER A 469 11.77 -31.17 2.37
N VAL A 470 10.82 -30.79 3.25
CA VAL A 470 11.04 -30.79 4.72
C VAL A 470 10.73 -32.14 5.38
N ILE A 471 10.24 -33.16 4.65
CA ILE A 471 9.90 -34.48 5.20
C ILE A 471 11.12 -35.15 5.81
N LEU A 472 12.29 -35.06 5.14
CA LEU A 472 13.52 -35.64 5.68
C LEU A 472 13.89 -35.05 7.04
N ASP A 473 13.78 -33.74 7.20
CA ASP A 473 14.13 -33.07 8.45
C ASP A 473 13.19 -33.49 9.59
N ILE A 474 11.88 -33.59 9.30
CA ILE A 474 10.88 -34.09 10.27
C ILE A 474 11.15 -35.56 10.61
N ALA A 475 11.42 -36.42 9.62
CA ALA A 475 11.64 -37.82 9.80
C ALA A 475 12.96 -38.13 10.54
N SER A 476 14.00 -37.33 10.32
CA SER A 476 15.31 -37.46 10.98
C SER A 476 15.26 -37.19 12.47
N CYS A 477 14.26 -36.43 12.96
CA CYS A 477 14.02 -36.23 14.38
C CYS A 477 13.43 -37.47 15.08
N GLU A 478 12.94 -38.47 14.33
CA GLU A 478 12.31 -39.67 14.89
C GLU A 478 13.32 -40.80 15.07
N LYS A 479 13.67 -41.09 16.33
CA LYS A 479 14.67 -42.09 16.68
C LYS A 479 14.24 -43.52 16.34
N LYS A 480 12.96 -43.82 16.28
CA LYS A 480 12.41 -45.14 16.01
C LYS A 480 12.29 -45.47 14.52
N LEU A 481 12.41 -44.46 13.67
CA LEU A 481 12.38 -44.68 12.23
C LEU A 481 13.78 -45.11 11.75
N PRO A 482 13.92 -46.29 11.13
CA PRO A 482 15.23 -46.85 10.74
C PRO A 482 15.74 -46.17 9.45
N LEU A 483 16.01 -44.84 9.52
CA LEU A 483 16.64 -44.16 8.39
C LEU A 483 18.13 -44.51 8.33
N PRO A 484 18.68 -44.84 7.14
CA PRO A 484 20.11 -45.00 6.94
C PRO A 484 20.89 -43.74 7.33
N GLU A 485 22.07 -43.92 7.94
CA GLU A 485 22.89 -42.77 8.40
C GLU A 485 23.31 -41.83 7.27
N ASN A 486 23.58 -42.36 6.08
CA ASN A 486 23.88 -41.54 4.89
C ASN A 486 22.67 -40.68 4.43
N ILE A 487 21.45 -41.09 4.73
CA ILE A 487 20.22 -40.31 4.45
C ILE A 487 20.03 -39.29 5.53
N LYS A 488 20.17 -39.65 6.83
CA LYS A 488 20.09 -38.71 7.96
C LYS A 488 21.12 -37.60 7.84
N ALA A 489 22.32 -37.89 7.39
CA ALA A 489 23.40 -36.92 7.19
C ALA A 489 23.05 -35.82 6.16
N LYS A 490 22.05 -36.04 5.31
CA LYS A 490 21.54 -35.03 4.35
C LYS A 490 20.44 -34.12 4.92
N SER A 491 20.01 -34.38 6.16
CA SER A 491 19.03 -33.49 6.84
C SER A 491 19.62 -32.11 7.10
N THR A 492 18.81 -31.09 6.89
CA THR A 492 19.12 -29.69 7.19
C THR A 492 18.45 -29.22 8.49
N PHE A 493 18.25 -30.13 9.44
CA PHE A 493 17.52 -29.91 10.69
C PHE A 493 18.05 -28.70 11.50
N ASP A 494 19.34 -28.38 11.43
CA ASP A 494 19.96 -27.23 12.10
C ASP A 494 19.75 -25.90 11.34
N ALA A 495 19.15 -25.93 10.16
CA ALA A 495 18.86 -24.76 9.36
C ALA A 495 17.39 -24.33 9.49
N ALA A 496 17.13 -23.05 9.22
CA ALA A 496 15.78 -22.51 9.13
C ALA A 496 15.37 -22.38 7.66
N ASP A 497 14.23 -22.98 7.30
CA ASP A 497 13.66 -22.83 5.97
C ASP A 497 12.90 -21.50 5.85
N VAL A 498 13.20 -20.73 4.82
CA VAL A 498 12.53 -19.45 4.53
C VAL A 498 11.74 -19.55 3.24
N ILE A 499 10.41 -19.48 3.32
CA ILE A 499 9.56 -19.39 2.13
C ILE A 499 9.51 -17.94 1.65
N TYR A 500 10.31 -17.60 0.65
CA TYR A 500 10.28 -16.31 -0.03
C TYR A 500 9.33 -16.36 -1.22
N PHE A 501 8.10 -15.87 -1.02
CA PHE A 501 7.07 -15.82 -2.05
C PHE A 501 6.19 -14.60 -1.87
N PRO A 502 5.65 -13.97 -2.95
CA PRO A 502 4.82 -12.77 -2.86
C PRO A 502 3.66 -12.89 -1.89
N THR A 503 3.30 -11.77 -1.25
CA THR A 503 2.16 -11.71 -0.33
C THR A 503 0.86 -12.09 -1.06
N GLY A 504 -0.01 -12.88 -0.42
CA GLY A 504 -1.22 -13.44 -1.06
C GLY A 504 -0.96 -14.66 -1.93
N GLY A 505 0.30 -15.12 -2.03
CA GLY A 505 0.68 -16.31 -2.81
C GLY A 505 0.30 -17.66 -2.21
N GLY A 506 -0.27 -17.69 -0.98
CA GLY A 506 -0.68 -18.97 -0.34
C GLY A 506 0.42 -19.62 0.51
N LYS A 507 1.37 -18.85 1.08
CA LYS A 507 2.41 -19.37 1.98
C LYS A 507 1.82 -20.10 3.21
N THR A 508 0.70 -19.62 3.71
CA THR A 508 0.04 -20.20 4.89
C THR A 508 -0.38 -21.64 4.66
N GLU A 509 -0.85 -21.98 3.46
CA GLU A 509 -1.24 -23.34 3.10
C GLU A 509 -0.04 -24.29 3.13
N ALA A 510 1.14 -23.86 2.69
CA ALA A 510 2.37 -24.66 2.76
C ALA A 510 2.73 -24.99 4.22
N PHE A 511 2.71 -24.00 5.10
CA PHE A 511 2.95 -24.23 6.54
C PHE A 511 1.90 -25.13 7.16
N LEU A 512 0.62 -24.91 6.86
CA LEU A 512 -0.46 -25.77 7.37
C LEU A 512 -0.35 -27.20 6.83
N GLY A 513 0.06 -27.38 5.57
CA GLY A 513 0.35 -28.70 5.01
C GLY A 513 1.41 -29.44 5.83
N THR A 514 2.54 -28.79 6.11
CA THR A 514 3.60 -29.35 6.95
C THR A 514 3.12 -29.67 8.36
N VAL A 515 2.31 -28.79 8.98
CA VAL A 515 1.73 -29.04 10.32
C VAL A 515 0.82 -30.27 10.30
N VAL A 516 -0.09 -30.34 9.33
CA VAL A 516 -1.06 -31.45 9.23
C VAL A 516 -0.35 -32.77 8.92
N PHE A 517 0.65 -32.76 8.03
CA PHE A 517 1.51 -33.91 7.79
C PHE A 517 2.14 -34.41 9.12
N ASN A 518 2.75 -33.50 9.87
CA ASN A 518 3.43 -33.86 11.11
C ASN A 518 2.45 -34.35 12.21
N LEU A 519 1.23 -33.84 12.25
CA LEU A 519 0.19 -34.34 13.14
C LEU A 519 -0.18 -35.80 12.84
N PHE A 520 -0.40 -36.15 11.59
CA PHE A 520 -0.67 -37.54 11.19
C PHE A 520 0.56 -38.44 11.42
N PHE A 521 1.74 -37.96 11.06
CA PHE A 521 2.98 -38.67 11.29
C PHE A 521 3.19 -38.97 12.78
N ASP A 522 2.97 -38.01 13.67
CA ASP A 522 3.04 -38.16 15.12
C ASP A 522 2.07 -39.26 15.62
N ARG A 523 0.84 -39.30 15.12
CA ARG A 523 -0.15 -40.32 15.54
C ARG A 523 0.16 -41.70 15.01
N ILE A 524 0.55 -41.83 13.74
CA ILE A 524 0.88 -43.14 13.13
C ILE A 524 2.11 -43.77 13.82
N ARG A 525 3.12 -42.95 14.16
CA ARG A 525 4.31 -43.44 14.89
C ARG A 525 4.09 -43.69 16.38
N GLY A 526 2.88 -43.42 16.90
CA GLY A 526 2.47 -43.73 18.27
C GLY A 526 2.80 -42.63 19.33
N LYS A 527 3.06 -41.38 18.93
CA LYS A 527 3.20 -40.29 19.86
C LYS A 527 1.83 -39.94 20.48
N LYS A 528 1.72 -40.05 21.80
CA LYS A 528 0.46 -39.90 22.52
C LYS A 528 0.20 -38.45 22.96
N CYS A 529 1.22 -37.73 23.40
CA CYS A 529 1.06 -36.37 23.95
C CYS A 529 2.20 -35.43 23.49
N GLY A 530 2.05 -34.16 23.79
CA GLY A 530 3.02 -33.10 23.50
C GLY A 530 2.66 -32.24 22.29
N VAL A 531 3.32 -31.10 22.20
CA VAL A 531 3.15 -30.14 21.10
C VAL A 531 3.78 -30.70 19.83
N THR A 532 3.05 -30.64 18.71
CA THR A 532 3.55 -31.04 17.40
C THR A 532 4.10 -29.83 16.64
N ALA A 533 3.42 -28.68 16.71
CA ALA A 533 3.84 -27.47 16.00
C ALA A 533 3.46 -26.21 16.81
N ILE A 534 4.25 -25.16 16.63
CA ILE A 534 3.99 -23.83 17.21
C ILE A 534 3.91 -22.83 16.04
N LEU A 535 2.74 -22.21 15.87
CA LEU A 535 2.51 -21.16 14.91
C LEU A 535 2.61 -19.79 15.57
N ARG A 536 3.50 -18.92 15.12
CA ARG A 536 3.71 -17.58 15.68
C ARG A 536 3.33 -16.51 14.65
N TYR A 537 2.45 -15.61 15.06
CA TYR A 537 2.04 -14.46 14.26
C TYR A 537 2.34 -13.16 14.98
N PRO A 538 2.85 -12.11 14.30
CA PRO A 538 3.29 -10.88 14.96
C PRO A 538 2.12 -9.99 15.41
N LEU A 539 0.93 -10.15 14.83
CA LEU A 539 -0.22 -9.29 15.07
C LEU A 539 -1.40 -10.10 15.62
N ARG A 540 -2.04 -9.57 16.68
CA ARG A 540 -3.18 -10.20 17.36
C ARG A 540 -4.35 -10.53 16.43
N LEU A 541 -4.76 -9.57 15.57
CA LEU A 541 -5.85 -9.79 14.62
C LEU A 541 -5.51 -10.86 13.59
N LEU A 542 -4.27 -10.86 13.10
CA LEU A 542 -3.78 -11.90 12.20
C LEU A 542 -3.77 -13.27 12.89
N ALA A 543 -3.32 -13.35 14.14
CA ALA A 543 -3.33 -14.59 14.93
C ALA A 543 -4.75 -15.15 15.09
N ALA A 544 -5.74 -14.31 15.40
CA ALA A 544 -7.14 -14.73 15.53
C ALA A 544 -7.72 -15.24 14.20
N GLN A 545 -7.46 -14.54 13.11
CA GLN A 545 -7.90 -14.96 11.77
C GLN A 545 -7.25 -16.29 11.35
N GLN A 546 -5.97 -16.48 11.62
CA GLN A 546 -5.27 -17.72 11.29
C GLN A 546 -5.69 -18.87 12.20
N ALA A 547 -6.00 -18.63 13.47
CA ALA A 547 -6.53 -19.66 14.38
C ALA A 547 -7.82 -20.30 13.84
N SER A 548 -8.74 -19.51 13.29
CA SER A 548 -9.96 -20.03 12.62
C SER A 548 -9.62 -20.93 11.42
N ARG A 549 -8.62 -20.59 10.62
CA ARG A 549 -8.18 -21.42 9.48
C ARG A 549 -7.56 -22.72 9.95
N VAL A 550 -6.71 -22.66 10.98
CA VAL A 550 -6.10 -23.85 11.59
C VAL A 550 -7.18 -24.76 12.17
N ALA A 551 -8.16 -24.22 12.90
CA ALA A 551 -9.25 -25.00 13.46
C ALA A 551 -10.06 -25.75 12.38
N ASN A 552 -10.34 -25.09 11.26
CA ASN A 552 -11.08 -25.72 10.15
C ASN A 552 -10.33 -26.89 9.54
N ILE A 553 -9.02 -26.78 9.29
CA ILE A 553 -8.25 -27.88 8.73
C ILE A 553 -8.02 -29.01 9.75
N LEU A 554 -7.85 -28.66 11.05
CA LEU A 554 -7.76 -29.65 12.12
C LEU A 554 -9.03 -30.45 12.28
N ALA A 555 -10.20 -29.83 12.09
CA ALA A 555 -11.48 -30.56 12.12
C ALA A 555 -11.53 -31.64 11.05
N GLN A 556 -11.07 -31.34 9.82
CA GLN A 556 -10.98 -32.36 8.75
C GLN A 556 -9.95 -33.44 9.08
N ALA A 557 -8.81 -33.06 9.60
CA ALA A 557 -7.77 -34.00 10.03
C ALA A 557 -8.30 -34.94 11.14
N GLU A 558 -9.07 -34.41 12.11
CA GLU A 558 -9.65 -35.20 13.18
C GLU A 558 -10.70 -36.22 12.69
N LEU A 559 -11.51 -35.88 11.68
CA LEU A 559 -12.43 -36.81 11.04
C LEU A 559 -11.67 -37.98 10.39
N ILE A 560 -10.58 -37.70 9.70
CA ILE A 560 -9.73 -38.73 9.08
C ILE A 560 -9.07 -39.60 10.17
N ARG A 561 -8.51 -38.97 11.23
CA ARG A 561 -7.89 -39.71 12.36
C ARG A 561 -8.88 -40.74 12.96
N ARG A 562 -10.14 -40.36 13.19
CA ARG A 562 -11.17 -41.25 13.77
C ARG A 562 -11.51 -42.45 12.89
N GLN A 563 -11.36 -42.31 11.60
CA GLN A 563 -11.65 -43.37 10.63
C GLN A 563 -10.43 -44.26 10.32
N HIS A 564 -9.21 -43.77 10.57
CA HIS A 564 -8.00 -44.47 10.21
C HIS A 564 -7.68 -45.60 11.18
N PRO A 565 -7.45 -46.85 10.71
CA PRO A 565 -7.29 -48.03 11.57
C PRO A 565 -6.20 -47.88 12.64
N GLN A 566 -5.07 -47.26 12.30
CA GLN A 566 -3.93 -47.12 13.22
C GLN A 566 -4.07 -45.92 14.20
N MET A 567 -4.93 -44.95 13.88
CA MET A 567 -5.05 -43.71 14.66
C MET A 567 -6.36 -43.57 15.43
N ARG A 568 -7.40 -44.33 15.13
CA ARG A 568 -8.75 -44.20 15.70
C ARG A 568 -8.80 -44.29 17.24
N SER A 569 -7.85 -45.04 17.83
CA SER A 569 -7.72 -45.21 19.28
C SER A 569 -6.74 -44.20 19.94
N SER A 570 -6.11 -43.30 19.16
CA SER A 570 -5.23 -42.28 19.68
C SER A 570 -6.00 -41.06 20.15
N ASP A 571 -5.36 -40.20 20.96
CA ASP A 571 -5.92 -38.95 21.42
C ASP A 571 -6.26 -38.02 20.25
N SER A 572 -7.30 -37.20 20.43
CA SER A 572 -7.74 -36.18 19.46
C SER A 572 -6.66 -35.14 19.22
N PHE A 573 -6.72 -34.50 18.04
CA PHE A 573 -5.92 -33.31 17.80
C PHE A 573 -6.45 -32.13 18.61
N GLY A 574 -5.54 -31.36 19.20
CA GLY A 574 -5.87 -30.18 20.00
C GLY A 574 -5.23 -28.91 19.44
N LEU A 575 -5.92 -27.80 19.57
CA LEU A 575 -5.44 -26.46 19.23
C LEU A 575 -5.38 -25.59 20.49
N GLY A 576 -4.18 -25.22 20.92
CA GLY A 576 -3.96 -24.22 21.96
C GLY A 576 -3.82 -22.83 21.33
N TYR A 577 -4.49 -21.84 21.90
CA TYR A 577 -4.41 -20.45 21.45
C TYR A 577 -3.90 -19.56 22.56
N LEU A 578 -2.72 -18.95 22.35
CA LEU A 578 -2.09 -18.01 23.28
C LEU A 578 -1.97 -16.65 22.59
N CYS A 579 -2.69 -15.66 23.10
CA CYS A 579 -2.71 -14.32 22.54
C CYS A 579 -2.75 -13.30 23.68
N GLY A 580 -1.78 -12.41 23.74
CA GLY A 580 -1.56 -11.32 24.70
C GLY A 580 -2.59 -11.05 25.82
N GLU A 581 -2.26 -10.20 26.73
CA GLU A 581 -2.90 -10.02 28.04
C GLU A 581 -4.43 -9.81 28.04
N GLY A 582 -4.99 -9.28 26.94
CA GLY A 582 -6.44 -9.07 26.81
C GLY A 582 -7.27 -10.34 26.56
N ASN A 583 -6.65 -11.45 26.12
CA ASN A 583 -7.34 -12.70 25.79
C ASN A 583 -6.76 -13.90 26.54
N THR A 584 -5.47 -13.82 26.95
CA THR A 584 -4.80 -14.87 27.71
C THR A 584 -4.06 -14.22 28.88
N PRO A 585 -4.41 -14.53 30.13
CA PRO A 585 -3.78 -13.87 31.26
C PRO A 585 -2.29 -14.19 31.36
N ASN A 586 -1.46 -13.16 31.53
CA ASN A 586 -0.01 -13.30 31.71
C ASN A 586 0.35 -13.86 33.11
N LYS A 587 -0.56 -13.73 34.07
CA LYS A 587 -0.43 -14.30 35.43
C LYS A 587 -1.73 -14.97 35.80
N LEU A 588 -1.65 -16.20 36.30
CA LEU A 588 -2.77 -16.90 36.92
C LEU A 588 -2.97 -16.32 38.32
N SER A 589 -4.02 -15.53 38.53
CA SER A 589 -4.51 -15.18 39.88
C SER A 589 -5.59 -16.17 40.28
N LYS A 590 -5.79 -16.35 41.60
CA LYS A 590 -6.82 -17.24 42.13
C LYS A 590 -8.21 -16.93 41.54
N TYR A 591 -8.53 -15.65 41.35
CA TYR A 591 -9.79 -15.18 40.77
C TYR A 591 -9.97 -15.62 39.28
N LYS A 592 -8.91 -15.58 38.50
CA LYS A 592 -8.95 -16.03 37.06
C LYS A 592 -8.98 -17.56 36.94
N LEU A 593 -8.44 -18.28 37.89
CA LEU A 593 -8.57 -19.75 37.97
C LEU A 593 -10.00 -20.17 38.24
N ASP A 594 -10.69 -19.47 39.14
CA ASP A 594 -12.08 -19.76 39.50
C ASP A 594 -13.02 -19.45 38.30
N GLU A 595 -12.75 -18.38 37.52
CA GLU A 595 -13.46 -18.04 36.31
C GLU A 595 -13.26 -19.09 35.20
N ILE A 596 -12.03 -19.57 35.00
CA ILE A 596 -11.71 -20.64 34.05
C ILE A 596 -12.39 -21.96 34.44
N ASN A 597 -12.39 -22.29 35.72
CA ASN A 597 -13.02 -23.50 36.24
C ASN A 597 -14.56 -23.44 36.16
N SER A 598 -15.16 -22.25 36.16
CA SER A 598 -16.61 -22.06 35.96
C SER A 598 -17.06 -22.20 34.50
N LEU A 599 -16.11 -22.19 33.54
CA LEU A 599 -16.36 -22.35 32.10
C LEU A 599 -16.14 -23.80 31.63
N SER A 600 -15.63 -24.69 32.47
CA SER A 600 -15.45 -26.12 32.20
C SER A 600 -16.63 -26.93 32.76
#